data_53d579f74300c9ff317418759b02e1f0
#
_entry.id   53d579f74300c9ff317418759b02e1f0
#
_cell.length_a   1.000
_cell.length_b   1.000
_cell.length_c   1.000
_cell.angle_alpha   90.00
_cell.angle_beta   90.00
_cell.angle_gamma   90.00
#
_symmetry.space_group_name_H-M   'P 1'
#
loop_
_entity.id
_entity.type
_entity.pdbx_description
1 polymer ?
#
loop_
_entity_poly.entity_id
_entity_poly.type
_entity_poly.pdbx_seq_one_letter_code
_entity_poly.pdbx_strand_id
1 'polypeptide(L)'
;MVTTSGHRFALVAVFFAGLMTFGAARASAQSSINFTGGGSIDPEQVYAGVSWSSPDLGGRFQIRPGIDGGFGDGVRLGNINIDLIVKFPLGTSGWSLIQGGGPVITIAKYTGEFEDAPRELHAGGSYLFGFQKDNGFFADFRVGGGGFVPSLKIGVGWSVEIK
;
A
#
# COMPACT_ATOMS: atom_id res chain seq x y z
N MET A 1 16.36 -33.21 15.04
CA MET A 1 15.50 -32.45 14.14
C MET A 1 15.17 -31.13 14.85
N VAL A 2 15.92 -30.06 14.60
CA VAL A 2 15.88 -28.81 15.38
C VAL A 2 14.98 -27.83 14.68
N THR A 3 13.91 -27.41 15.33
CA THR A 3 12.88 -26.48 14.85
C THR A 3 13.42 -25.05 14.78
N THR A 4 13.78 -24.59 13.59
CA THR A 4 14.25 -23.21 13.28
C THR A 4 13.12 -22.17 13.10
N SER A 5 11.89 -22.49 13.50
CA SER A 5 10.71 -21.63 13.27
C SER A 5 10.60 -20.43 14.22
N GLY A 6 11.14 -20.53 15.45
CA GLY A 6 10.95 -19.48 16.48
C GLY A 6 11.69 -18.16 16.22
N HIS A 7 12.83 -18.22 15.54
CA HIS A 7 13.68 -17.03 15.38
C HIS A 7 13.17 -16.03 14.34
N ARG A 8 12.37 -16.48 13.37
CA ARG A 8 11.80 -15.61 12.32
C ARG A 8 10.67 -14.73 12.84
N PHE A 9 9.85 -15.23 13.77
CA PHE A 9 8.80 -14.45 14.41
C PHE A 9 9.36 -13.40 15.39
N ALA A 10 10.44 -13.72 16.11
CA ALA A 10 11.08 -12.78 17.03
C ALA A 10 11.69 -11.58 16.29
N LEU A 11 12.28 -11.77 15.11
CA LEU A 11 12.86 -10.70 14.29
C LEU A 11 11.79 -9.73 13.77
N VAL A 12 10.63 -10.24 13.34
CA VAL A 12 9.50 -9.41 12.88
C VAL A 12 8.92 -8.61 14.04
N ALA A 13 8.77 -9.20 15.22
CA ALA A 13 8.25 -8.51 16.41
C ALA A 13 9.20 -7.42 16.91
N VAL A 14 10.51 -7.62 16.85
CA VAL A 14 11.52 -6.61 17.22
C VAL A 14 11.54 -5.46 16.21
N PHE A 15 11.37 -5.75 14.92
CA PHE A 15 11.29 -4.71 13.88
C PHE A 15 10.04 -3.83 14.07
N PHE A 16 8.88 -4.42 14.40
CA PHE A 16 7.66 -3.68 14.70
C PHE A 16 7.74 -2.89 16.01
N ALA A 17 8.35 -3.43 17.04
CA ALA A 17 8.54 -2.72 18.32
C ALA A 17 9.52 -1.54 18.18
N GLY A 18 10.55 -1.67 17.32
CA GLY A 18 11.49 -0.58 17.02
C GLY A 18 10.85 0.59 16.26
N LEU A 19 9.87 0.32 15.40
CA LEU A 19 9.13 1.35 14.66
C LEU A 19 8.20 2.20 15.57
N MET A 20 7.74 1.64 16.69
CA MET A 20 6.84 2.33 17.63
C MET A 20 7.58 3.31 18.55
N THR A 21 8.89 3.25 18.70
CA THR A 21 9.67 4.10 19.59
C THR A 21 10.19 5.40 18.97
N PHE A 22 10.02 5.61 17.66
CA PHE A 22 10.43 6.85 16.98
C PHE A 22 9.43 8.01 17.05
N GLY A 23 8.47 7.97 17.95
CA GLY A 23 7.29 8.85 17.97
C GLY A 23 7.33 10.00 18.96
N ALA A 24 8.39 10.81 19.04
CA ALA A 24 8.34 12.04 19.87
C ALA A 24 8.99 13.27 19.23
N ALA A 25 8.95 13.40 17.91
CA ALA A 25 9.25 14.68 17.27
C ALA A 25 7.90 15.42 17.08
N ARG A 26 7.76 16.58 17.73
CA ARG A 26 6.66 17.51 17.48
C ARG A 26 6.73 18.02 16.04
N ALA A 27 6.18 17.25 15.12
CA ALA A 27 5.78 17.75 13.83
C ALA A 27 4.29 18.04 13.94
N SER A 28 3.82 19.14 13.39
CA SER A 28 2.42 19.41 13.10
C SER A 28 1.98 18.43 12.02
N ALA A 29 1.78 17.20 12.42
CA ALA A 29 1.76 16.08 11.53
C ALA A 29 0.30 15.63 11.45
N GLN A 30 -0.37 16.08 10.39
CA GLN A 30 -1.70 15.64 10.06
C GLN A 30 -1.63 14.25 9.43
N SER A 31 -2.42 13.32 9.96
CA SER A 31 -2.70 12.06 9.29
C SER A 31 -3.71 12.30 8.17
N SER A 32 -3.79 11.38 7.22
CA SER A 32 -4.77 11.47 6.14
C SER A 32 -5.40 10.13 5.79
N ILE A 33 -6.63 10.18 5.31
CA ILE A 33 -7.27 9.05 4.63
C ILE A 33 -7.17 9.29 3.13
N ASN A 34 -6.73 8.30 2.40
CA ASN A 34 -6.57 8.37 0.96
C ASN A 34 -7.57 7.42 0.31
N PHE A 35 -8.33 7.93 -0.65
CA PHE A 35 -9.21 7.14 -1.52
C PHE A 35 -8.56 7.04 -2.88
N THR A 36 -8.48 5.84 -3.43
CA THR A 36 -7.85 5.59 -4.72
C THR A 36 -8.74 4.74 -5.61
N GLY A 37 -8.64 4.93 -6.91
CA GLY A 37 -9.26 4.08 -7.91
C GLY A 37 -8.44 4.09 -9.18
N GLY A 38 -8.55 3.00 -9.96
CA GLY A 38 -7.75 2.88 -11.18
C GLY A 38 -7.88 1.53 -11.85
N GLY A 39 -6.90 1.21 -12.68
CA GLY A 39 -6.77 -0.06 -13.38
C GLY A 39 -5.51 -0.81 -13.00
N SER A 40 -5.52 -2.12 -13.19
CA SER A 40 -4.35 -2.99 -13.06
C SER A 40 -4.15 -3.84 -14.31
N ILE A 41 -2.92 -4.31 -14.48
CA ILE A 41 -2.52 -5.25 -15.51
C ILE A 41 -1.99 -6.49 -14.81
N ASP A 42 -2.37 -7.64 -15.32
CA ASP A 42 -1.95 -8.96 -14.85
C ASP A 42 -2.17 -9.14 -13.31
N PRO A 43 -3.44 -9.37 -12.93
CA PRO A 43 -4.64 -9.47 -13.78
C PRO A 43 -5.20 -8.09 -14.20
N GLU A 44 -5.91 -8.08 -15.34
CA GLU A 44 -6.60 -6.89 -15.83
C GLU A 44 -7.86 -6.62 -15.02
N GLN A 45 -7.85 -5.55 -14.24
CA GLN A 45 -8.94 -5.23 -13.31
C GLN A 45 -9.14 -3.73 -13.18
N VAL A 46 -10.35 -3.34 -12.82
CA VAL A 46 -10.63 -2.05 -12.19
C VAL A 46 -10.57 -2.25 -10.68
N TYR A 47 -9.94 -1.33 -9.96
CA TYR A 47 -9.83 -1.41 -8.51
C TYR A 47 -10.22 -0.12 -7.82
N ALA A 48 -10.62 -0.27 -6.55
CA ALA A 48 -10.80 0.85 -5.63
C ALA A 48 -10.22 0.47 -4.26
N GLY A 49 -9.72 1.46 -3.54
CA GLY A 49 -9.09 1.23 -2.24
C GLY A 49 -9.11 2.44 -1.33
N VAL A 50 -8.78 2.16 -0.08
CA VAL A 50 -8.60 3.15 0.96
C VAL A 50 -7.31 2.86 1.73
N SER A 51 -6.58 3.91 2.08
CA SER A 51 -5.41 3.81 2.94
C SER A 51 -5.37 4.97 3.94
N TRP A 52 -4.70 4.72 5.05
CA TRP A 52 -4.39 5.76 6.02
C TRP A 52 -2.90 6.10 5.94
N SER A 53 -2.57 7.38 5.89
CA SER A 53 -1.19 7.83 5.99
C SER A 53 -0.91 8.35 7.38
N SER A 54 0.16 7.86 7.99
CA SER A 54 0.64 8.41 9.25
C SER A 54 1.04 9.88 9.07
N PRO A 55 1.16 10.60 10.16
CA PRO A 55 1.92 11.85 10.19
C PRO A 55 3.34 11.67 9.63
N ASP A 56 3.94 12.76 9.16
CA ASP A 56 5.32 12.75 8.67
C ASP A 56 6.30 12.37 9.80
N LEU A 57 6.97 11.25 9.62
CA LEU A 57 8.02 10.75 10.50
C LEU A 57 9.36 11.33 10.03
N GLY A 58 9.97 12.17 10.85
CA GLY A 58 11.25 12.83 10.47
C GLY A 58 11.14 13.77 9.27
N GLY A 59 9.93 14.27 8.97
CA GLY A 59 9.66 15.29 7.96
C GLY A 59 9.52 14.81 6.53
N ARG A 60 9.67 13.52 6.25
CA ARG A 60 9.58 12.98 4.87
C ARG A 60 8.98 11.58 4.77
N PHE A 61 9.01 10.80 5.83
CA PHE A 61 8.55 9.41 5.82
C PHE A 61 7.14 9.29 6.33
N GLN A 62 6.34 8.44 5.71
CA GLN A 62 5.01 8.07 6.17
C GLN A 62 4.83 6.56 6.12
N ILE A 63 4.11 6.01 7.07
CA ILE A 63 3.62 4.63 7.00
C ILE A 63 2.19 4.69 6.46
N ARG A 64 1.91 3.87 5.45
CA ARG A 64 0.61 3.86 4.76
C ARG A 64 0.04 2.44 4.69
N PRO A 65 -0.65 1.96 5.74
CA PRO A 65 -1.48 0.78 5.62
C PRO A 65 -2.70 1.06 4.74
N GLY A 66 -3.09 0.07 3.93
CA GLY A 66 -4.22 0.20 3.02
C GLY A 66 -4.85 -1.13 2.66
N ILE A 67 -6.06 -1.02 2.15
CA ILE A 67 -6.80 -2.14 1.55
C ILE A 67 -7.35 -1.69 0.21
N ASP A 68 -7.38 -2.58 -0.76
CA ASP A 68 -8.03 -2.35 -2.03
C ASP A 68 -8.70 -3.63 -2.56
N GLY A 69 -9.72 -3.46 -3.37
CA GLY A 69 -10.43 -4.54 -4.05
C GLY A 69 -10.40 -4.34 -5.56
N GLY A 70 -10.03 -5.40 -6.30
CA GLY A 70 -10.00 -5.44 -7.75
C GLY A 70 -11.06 -6.38 -8.33
N PHE A 71 -11.64 -5.99 -9.47
CA PHE A 71 -12.68 -6.73 -10.18
C PHE A 71 -12.35 -6.77 -11.67
N GLY A 72 -12.31 -7.95 -12.26
CA GLY A 72 -12.04 -8.17 -13.69
C GLY A 72 -11.57 -9.60 -13.94
N ASP A 73 -11.37 -9.94 -15.18
CA ASP A 73 -10.73 -11.16 -15.72
C ASP A 73 -10.89 -12.45 -14.94
N GLY A 74 -12.14 -12.82 -14.60
CA GLY A 74 -12.44 -14.10 -13.97
C GLY A 74 -11.90 -14.25 -12.54
N VAL A 75 -11.32 -13.18 -11.95
CA VAL A 75 -10.82 -13.20 -10.58
C VAL A 75 -11.16 -11.89 -9.85
N ARG A 76 -11.49 -11.99 -8.57
CA ARG A 76 -11.61 -10.86 -7.65
C ARG A 76 -10.45 -10.89 -6.69
N LEU A 77 -9.77 -9.75 -6.55
CA LEU A 77 -8.65 -9.61 -5.63
C LEU A 77 -9.04 -8.69 -4.47
N GLY A 78 -8.60 -9.06 -3.27
CA GLY A 78 -8.53 -8.18 -2.12
C GLY A 78 -7.07 -8.05 -1.70
N ASN A 79 -6.54 -6.85 -1.63
CA ASN A 79 -5.16 -6.61 -1.22
C ASN A 79 -5.12 -5.86 0.11
N ILE A 80 -4.20 -6.27 0.97
CA ILE A 80 -3.81 -5.56 2.18
C ILE A 80 -2.34 -5.22 2.03
N ASN A 81 -1.99 -3.96 2.16
CA ASN A 81 -0.61 -3.48 2.02
C ASN A 81 -0.21 -2.57 3.17
N ILE A 82 1.08 -2.54 3.45
CA ILE A 82 1.70 -1.59 4.38
C ILE A 82 2.91 -1.00 3.67
N ASP A 83 2.78 0.24 3.21
CA ASP A 83 3.85 0.93 2.49
C ASP A 83 4.63 1.87 3.40
N LEU A 84 5.93 1.93 3.21
CA LEU A 84 6.77 3.04 3.67
C LEU A 84 6.89 4.02 2.52
N ILE A 85 6.37 5.23 2.69
CA ILE A 85 6.35 6.28 1.67
C ILE A 85 7.36 7.37 2.04
N VAL A 86 8.06 7.88 1.03
CA VAL A 86 8.92 9.05 1.13
C VAL A 86 8.35 10.14 0.24
N LYS A 87 8.24 11.36 0.77
CA LYS A 87 7.78 12.55 0.03
C LYS A 87 8.95 13.48 -0.28
N PHE A 88 8.98 13.97 -1.51
CA PHE A 88 9.96 14.95 -1.99
C PHE A 88 9.19 16.16 -2.56
N PRO A 89 9.10 17.28 -1.84
CA PRO A 89 8.48 18.49 -2.36
C PRO A 89 9.20 18.98 -3.62
N LEU A 90 8.44 19.36 -4.65
CA LEU A 90 8.94 19.85 -5.92
C LEU A 90 8.93 21.39 -5.96
N GLY A 91 9.87 21.99 -5.24
CA GLY A 91 9.99 23.44 -5.14
C GLY A 91 8.75 24.07 -4.49
N THR A 92 8.28 25.18 -5.07
CA THR A 92 7.10 25.94 -4.59
C THR A 92 5.83 25.64 -5.38
N SER A 93 5.82 24.57 -6.17
CA SER A 93 4.72 24.24 -7.09
C SER A 93 3.46 23.67 -6.40
N GLY A 94 3.55 23.33 -5.11
CA GLY A 94 2.49 22.61 -4.38
C GLY A 94 2.37 21.14 -4.80
N TRP A 95 3.37 20.60 -5.51
CA TRP A 95 3.47 19.20 -5.85
C TRP A 95 4.60 18.52 -5.08
N SER A 96 4.38 17.27 -4.75
CA SER A 96 5.40 16.39 -4.17
C SER A 96 5.50 15.13 -5.01
N LEU A 97 6.71 14.67 -5.23
CA LEU A 97 6.98 13.32 -5.68
C LEU A 97 6.82 12.39 -4.48
N ILE A 98 6.07 11.31 -4.67
CA ILE A 98 5.92 10.26 -3.66
C ILE A 98 6.51 8.96 -4.22
N GLN A 99 7.27 8.27 -3.40
CA GLN A 99 7.77 6.94 -3.72
C GLN A 99 7.85 6.08 -2.47
N GLY A 100 7.75 4.79 -2.65
CA GLY A 100 7.82 3.87 -1.53
C GLY A 100 7.37 2.49 -1.90
N GLY A 101 7.06 1.69 -0.90
CA GLY A 101 6.57 0.34 -1.12
C GLY A 101 6.57 -0.47 0.15
N GLY A 102 6.15 -1.70 0.02
CA GLY A 102 6.05 -2.59 1.16
C GLY A 102 5.46 -3.95 0.84
N PRO A 103 5.24 -4.77 1.86
CA PRO A 103 4.60 -6.05 1.73
C PRO A 103 3.13 -5.92 1.34
N VAL A 104 2.67 -6.88 0.55
CA VAL A 104 1.28 -7.03 0.12
C VAL A 104 0.81 -8.45 0.43
N ILE A 105 -0.38 -8.56 1.01
CA ILE A 105 -1.11 -9.82 1.14
C ILE A 105 -2.30 -9.73 0.19
N THR A 106 -2.41 -10.67 -0.72
CA THR A 106 -3.50 -10.77 -1.70
C THR A 106 -4.38 -11.96 -1.40
N ILE A 107 -5.69 -11.73 -1.37
CA ILE A 107 -6.72 -12.77 -1.30
C ILE A 107 -7.37 -12.81 -2.69
N ALA A 108 -7.19 -13.94 -3.38
CA ALA A 108 -7.79 -14.17 -4.69
C ALA A 108 -9.05 -15.06 -4.57
N LYS A 109 -10.10 -14.69 -5.28
CA LYS A 109 -11.30 -15.52 -5.48
C LYS A 109 -11.61 -15.57 -6.97
N TYR A 110 -11.62 -16.77 -7.54
CA TYR A 110 -12.03 -16.98 -8.92
C TYR A 110 -13.53 -16.77 -9.09
N THR A 111 -13.93 -16.39 -10.28
CA THR A 111 -15.34 -16.18 -10.68
C THR A 111 -15.65 -16.99 -11.94
N GLY A 112 -16.92 -17.19 -12.25
CA GLY A 112 -17.35 -18.00 -13.40
C GLY A 112 -17.28 -19.50 -13.14
N GLU A 113 -16.74 -20.27 -14.07
CA GLU A 113 -16.68 -21.74 -13.96
C GLU A 113 -15.90 -22.26 -12.74
N PHE A 114 -15.05 -21.45 -12.15
CA PHE A 114 -14.23 -21.77 -10.97
C PHE A 114 -14.71 -21.07 -9.69
N GLU A 115 -15.96 -20.62 -9.64
CA GLU A 115 -16.48 -19.88 -8.46
C GLU A 115 -16.48 -20.71 -7.17
N ASP A 116 -16.54 -22.02 -7.26
CA ASP A 116 -16.47 -22.96 -6.14
C ASP A 116 -15.03 -23.22 -5.65
N ALA A 117 -14.00 -22.72 -6.38
CA ALA A 117 -12.62 -22.86 -5.95
C ALA A 117 -12.38 -22.14 -4.61
N PRO A 118 -11.57 -22.73 -3.71
CA PRO A 118 -11.23 -22.10 -2.46
C PRO A 118 -10.51 -20.77 -2.70
N ARG A 119 -10.65 -19.84 -1.74
CA ARG A 119 -9.89 -18.59 -1.77
C ARG A 119 -8.41 -18.89 -1.58
N GLU A 120 -7.60 -18.25 -2.36
CA GLU A 120 -6.14 -18.37 -2.28
C GLU A 120 -5.54 -17.15 -1.59
N LEU A 121 -4.60 -17.39 -0.69
CA LEU A 121 -3.85 -16.35 0.01
C LEU A 121 -2.42 -16.32 -0.52
N HIS A 122 -2.00 -15.16 -1.01
CA HIS A 122 -0.66 -14.95 -1.55
C HIS A 122 0.03 -13.79 -0.83
N ALA A 123 1.34 -13.87 -0.73
CA ALA A 123 2.17 -12.80 -0.20
C ALA A 123 3.14 -12.34 -1.27
N GLY A 124 3.37 -11.03 -1.32
CA GLY A 124 4.30 -10.42 -2.25
C GLY A 124 4.73 -9.05 -1.75
N GLY A 125 5.26 -8.26 -2.65
CA GLY A 125 5.65 -6.89 -2.39
C GLY A 125 5.25 -5.96 -3.52
N SER A 126 5.21 -4.68 -3.24
CA SER A 126 4.98 -3.66 -4.27
C SER A 126 5.85 -2.43 -4.05
N TYR A 127 6.15 -1.75 -5.13
CA TYR A 127 6.78 -0.44 -5.15
C TYR A 127 5.84 0.57 -5.78
N LEU A 128 5.72 1.73 -5.15
CA LEU A 128 4.86 2.84 -5.56
C LEU A 128 5.70 4.04 -5.95
N PHE A 129 5.32 4.67 -7.05
CA PHE A 129 5.84 5.94 -7.51
C PHE A 129 4.69 6.83 -7.98
N GLY A 130 4.69 8.11 -7.60
CA GLY A 130 3.59 8.98 -7.97
C GLY A 130 3.83 10.44 -7.61
N PHE A 131 2.79 11.23 -7.84
CA PHE A 131 2.76 12.64 -7.54
C PHE A 131 1.54 12.97 -6.68
N GLN A 132 1.75 13.80 -5.69
CA GLN A 132 0.70 14.30 -4.80
C GLN A 132 0.72 15.83 -4.78
N LYS A 133 -0.46 16.44 -4.88
CA LYS A 133 -0.65 17.88 -4.77
C LYS A 133 -1.10 18.26 -3.37
N ASP A 134 -0.77 19.46 -2.91
CA ASP A 134 -1.12 19.98 -1.57
C ASP A 134 -2.63 20.02 -1.31
N ASN A 135 -3.46 20.08 -2.37
CA ASN A 135 -4.92 20.02 -2.24
C ASN A 135 -5.46 18.59 -2.02
N GLY A 136 -4.60 17.60 -1.89
CA GLY A 136 -4.96 16.20 -1.65
C GLY A 136 -5.02 15.31 -2.89
N PHE A 137 -5.11 15.87 -4.11
CA PHE A 137 -5.09 15.05 -5.33
C PHE A 137 -3.76 14.29 -5.47
N PHE A 138 -3.82 13.03 -5.89
CA PHE A 138 -2.63 12.26 -6.25
C PHE A 138 -2.89 11.33 -7.44
N ALA A 139 -1.79 10.98 -8.11
CA ALA A 139 -1.75 9.93 -9.11
C ALA A 139 -0.52 9.07 -8.86
N ASP A 140 -0.67 7.76 -8.92
CA ASP A 140 0.41 6.82 -8.66
C ASP A 140 0.45 5.65 -9.64
N PHE A 141 1.65 5.07 -9.73
CA PHE A 141 1.96 3.83 -10.40
C PHE A 141 2.49 2.88 -9.34
N ARG A 142 2.00 1.67 -9.33
CA ARG A 142 2.45 0.63 -8.42
C ARG A 142 2.87 -0.60 -9.21
N VAL A 143 4.11 -1.02 -9.04
CA VAL A 143 4.64 -2.27 -9.59
C VAL A 143 4.67 -3.31 -8.49
N GLY A 144 4.05 -4.45 -8.73
CA GLY A 144 3.95 -5.55 -7.78
C GLY A 144 4.69 -6.79 -8.25
N GLY A 145 4.96 -7.68 -7.30
CA GLY A 145 5.55 -8.97 -7.59
C GLY A 145 5.31 -9.97 -6.46
N GLY A 146 5.23 -11.25 -6.84
CA GLY A 146 4.93 -12.34 -5.93
C GLY A 146 3.44 -12.67 -5.86
N GLY A 147 3.10 -13.96 -5.99
CA GLY A 147 1.73 -14.44 -5.97
C GLY A 147 0.83 -13.74 -6.99
N PHE A 148 -0.39 -13.43 -6.58
CA PHE A 148 -1.38 -12.67 -7.37
C PHE A 148 -1.32 -11.14 -7.15
N VAL A 149 -0.19 -10.61 -6.70
CA VAL A 149 -0.01 -9.15 -6.62
C VAL A 149 0.02 -8.61 -8.05
N PRO A 150 -0.88 -7.67 -8.43
CA PRO A 150 -0.90 -7.14 -9.79
C PRO A 150 0.45 -6.59 -10.21
N SER A 151 0.90 -6.95 -11.42
CA SER A 151 2.21 -6.58 -11.96
C SER A 151 2.35 -5.05 -12.10
N LEU A 152 1.26 -4.40 -12.52
CA LEU A 152 1.19 -2.95 -12.63
C LEU A 152 -0.21 -2.47 -12.23
N LYS A 153 -0.27 -1.43 -11.39
CA LYS A 153 -1.49 -0.67 -11.08
C LYS A 153 -1.26 0.79 -11.40
N ILE A 154 -2.26 1.43 -12.00
CA ILE A 154 -2.28 2.87 -12.25
C ILE A 154 -3.48 3.43 -11.53
N GLY A 155 -3.27 4.38 -10.64
CA GLY A 155 -4.31 4.95 -9.81
C GLY A 155 -4.33 6.47 -9.77
N VAL A 156 -5.51 6.99 -9.51
CA VAL A 156 -5.72 8.38 -9.12
C VAL A 156 -6.55 8.41 -7.85
N GLY A 157 -6.38 9.44 -7.05
CA GLY A 157 -7.09 9.50 -5.80
C GLY A 157 -7.08 10.86 -5.12
N TRP A 158 -7.66 10.87 -3.94
CA TRP A 158 -7.76 12.05 -3.10
C TRP A 158 -7.41 11.71 -1.66
N SER A 159 -6.59 12.55 -1.07
CA SER A 159 -6.16 12.50 0.33
C SER A 159 -6.93 13.55 1.14
N VAL A 160 -7.58 13.10 2.21
CA VAL A 160 -8.32 13.96 3.15
C VAL A 160 -7.57 13.99 4.46
N GLU A 161 -7.12 15.17 4.87
CA GLU A 161 -6.44 15.37 6.15
C GLU A 161 -7.40 15.18 7.32
N ILE A 162 -6.91 14.49 8.36
CA ILE A 162 -7.63 14.28 9.61
C ILE A 162 -6.89 15.06 10.71
N LYS A 163 -7.63 15.92 11.40
CA LYS A 163 -7.13 16.69 12.55
C LYS A 163 -7.30 15.91 13.85
#